data_a3ebcff38d1c638802e09f379825a434
#
_entry.id   a3ebcff38d1c638802e09f379825a434
#
_cell.length_a   1.000
_cell.length_b   1.000
_cell.length_c   1.000
_cell.angle_alpha   90.00
_cell.angle_beta   90.00
_cell.angle_gamma   90.00
#
_symmetry.space_group_name_H-M   'P 1'
#
loop_
_entity.id
_entity.type
_entity.pdbx_description
1 polymer ?
#
loop_
_entity_poly.entity_id
_entity_poly.type
_entity_poly.pdbx_seq_one_letter_code
_entity_poly.pdbx_strand_id
1 'polypeptide(L)'
;GDIPDYEASALLMAIYFRNMDYDETLNLTLAMENSGDKLDLSGINGIKVDKHSTGGVGDKTSLVLAPMVAALGGKVAKMSGRGLGHTGGTIDKLESIPGFNTSLSEEAFVKQVNDIGIAITGQTGNLAPADKKIYALRDVTATVENISLIASSIMSKKLASGADAIVLDVKTGSGAFMKNEADAVSLAKEMVRIGKGAGRNVTALITDMDQPLGYAVGNALEVIEAINTLKGEGPEDLTKLVLNLGTYMVLAARDDLDKETVRKELERVISDGSALDKMAELSLIHI
;
A
#
# COMPACT_ATOMS: atom_id res chain seq x y z
N GLY A 1 20.38 11.43 -14.85
CA GLY A 1 20.57 11.67 -16.30
C GLY A 1 22.01 11.53 -16.77
N ASP A 2 22.95 11.42 -15.81
CA ASP A 2 24.40 11.38 -16.15
C ASP A 2 24.85 9.97 -16.57
N ILE A 3 24.14 8.93 -16.11
CA ILE A 3 24.41 7.53 -16.49
C ILE A 3 23.48 7.19 -17.67
N PRO A 4 24.02 6.77 -18.81
CA PRO A 4 23.19 6.39 -19.96
C PRO A 4 22.49 5.04 -19.71
N ASP A 5 21.37 4.81 -20.41
CA ASP A 5 20.49 3.66 -20.17
C ASP A 5 21.19 2.30 -20.37
N TYR A 6 22.17 2.21 -21.27
CA TYR A 6 22.92 0.96 -21.49
C TYR A 6 23.84 0.59 -20.32
N GLU A 7 24.45 1.60 -19.66
CA GLU A 7 25.25 1.37 -18.44
C GLU A 7 24.36 1.01 -17.25
N ALA A 8 23.24 1.74 -17.08
CA ALA A 8 22.25 1.41 -16.06
C ALA A 8 21.68 0.00 -16.25
N SER A 9 21.38 -0.40 -17.49
CA SER A 9 20.90 -1.75 -17.80
C SER A 9 21.95 -2.83 -17.49
N ALA A 10 23.22 -2.57 -17.79
CA ALA A 10 24.31 -3.49 -17.45
C ALA A 10 24.48 -3.67 -15.93
N LEU A 11 24.38 -2.56 -15.16
CA LEU A 11 24.38 -2.62 -13.70
C LEU A 11 23.17 -3.40 -13.15
N LEU A 12 21.97 -3.14 -13.66
CA LEU A 12 20.77 -3.87 -13.26
C LEU A 12 20.87 -5.36 -13.53
N MET A 13 21.47 -5.76 -14.66
CA MET A 13 21.72 -7.15 -14.97
C MET A 13 22.76 -7.78 -14.03
N ALA A 14 23.81 -7.03 -13.66
CA ALA A 14 24.78 -7.49 -12.66
C ALA A 14 24.12 -7.70 -11.29
N ILE A 15 23.25 -6.78 -10.85
CA ILE A 15 22.45 -6.91 -9.64
C ILE A 15 21.51 -8.13 -9.73
N TYR A 16 20.86 -8.34 -10.87
CA TYR A 16 19.96 -9.47 -11.09
C TYR A 16 20.65 -10.82 -10.82
N PHE A 17 21.90 -10.98 -11.27
CA PHE A 17 22.66 -12.21 -11.08
C PHE A 17 23.40 -12.34 -9.76
N ARG A 18 23.77 -11.21 -9.13
CA ARG A 18 24.63 -11.18 -7.93
C ARG A 18 23.90 -10.81 -6.67
N ASN A 19 22.68 -10.26 -6.81
CA ASN A 19 21.93 -9.57 -5.75
C ASN A 19 22.70 -8.36 -5.20
N MET A 20 22.08 -7.68 -4.28
CA MET A 20 22.66 -6.64 -3.45
C MET A 20 22.64 -7.10 -1.98
N ASP A 21 23.61 -6.67 -1.21
CA ASP A 21 23.54 -6.82 0.23
C ASP A 21 22.55 -5.82 0.86
N TYR A 22 22.44 -5.86 2.20
CA TYR A 22 21.47 -5.01 2.90
C TYR A 22 21.78 -3.53 2.74
N ASP A 23 23.05 -3.15 2.91
CA ASP A 23 23.46 -1.74 2.87
C ASP A 23 23.31 -1.19 1.44
N GLU A 24 23.66 -1.96 0.43
CA GLU A 24 23.44 -1.61 -0.97
C GLU A 24 21.96 -1.44 -1.30
N THR A 25 21.09 -2.37 -0.84
CA THR A 25 19.64 -2.31 -1.06
C THR A 25 19.03 -1.11 -0.34
N LEU A 26 19.39 -0.85 0.92
CA LEU A 26 18.93 0.30 1.67
C LEU A 26 19.37 1.61 1.02
N ASN A 27 20.65 1.73 0.67
CA ASN A 27 21.18 2.96 0.06
C ASN A 27 20.56 3.24 -1.31
N LEU A 28 20.32 2.21 -2.15
CA LEU A 28 19.60 2.37 -3.41
C LEU A 28 18.18 2.86 -3.16
N THR A 29 17.50 2.28 -2.18
CA THR A 29 16.11 2.67 -1.81
C THR A 29 16.06 4.13 -1.37
N LEU A 30 16.96 4.55 -0.49
CA LEU A 30 17.04 5.94 -0.01
C LEU A 30 17.44 6.92 -1.13
N ALA A 31 18.31 6.53 -2.04
CA ALA A 31 18.65 7.33 -3.22
C ALA A 31 17.45 7.53 -4.15
N MET A 32 16.64 6.48 -4.37
CA MET A 32 15.41 6.57 -5.15
C MET A 32 14.35 7.41 -4.43
N GLU A 33 14.16 7.23 -3.11
CA GLU A 33 13.27 8.06 -2.28
C GLU A 33 13.64 9.54 -2.39
N ASN A 34 14.93 9.88 -2.30
CA ASN A 34 15.43 11.25 -2.33
C ASN A 34 15.55 11.85 -3.74
N SER A 35 15.21 11.11 -4.78
CA SER A 35 15.36 11.58 -6.16
C SER A 35 14.27 12.55 -6.62
N GLY A 36 13.19 12.71 -5.86
CA GLY A 36 12.05 13.57 -6.17
C GLY A 36 11.37 14.13 -4.94
N ASP A 37 10.07 14.42 -5.09
CA ASP A 37 9.27 14.99 -4.01
C ASP A 37 9.01 13.96 -2.91
N LYS A 38 8.93 14.47 -1.68
CA LYS A 38 8.46 13.73 -0.50
C LYS A 38 7.29 14.49 0.09
N LEU A 39 6.27 13.77 0.53
CA LEU A 39 5.18 14.40 1.26
C LEU A 39 5.60 14.76 2.68
N ASP A 40 5.36 15.99 3.06
CA ASP A 40 5.45 16.43 4.45
C ASP A 40 4.11 16.21 5.16
N LEU A 41 4.02 15.14 5.91
CA LEU A 41 2.85 14.79 6.70
C LEU A 41 2.94 15.31 8.16
N SER A 42 3.89 16.19 8.49
CA SER A 42 4.06 16.75 9.84
C SER A 42 2.85 17.55 10.31
N GLY A 43 2.07 18.09 9.38
CA GLY A 43 0.80 18.78 9.67
C GLY A 43 -0.35 17.85 10.08
N ILE A 44 -0.19 16.52 10.02
CA ILE A 44 -1.19 15.57 10.48
C ILE A 44 -0.92 15.20 11.94
N ASN A 45 -1.91 15.40 12.79
CA ASN A 45 -1.83 15.06 14.21
C ASN A 45 -1.97 13.53 14.43
N GLY A 46 -0.97 12.91 15.05
CA GLY A 46 -0.94 11.48 15.36
C GLY A 46 -0.08 10.68 14.37
N ILE A 47 -0.05 9.35 14.59
CA ILE A 47 0.73 8.41 13.78
C ILE A 47 0.02 8.16 12.45
N LYS A 48 0.69 8.45 11.35
CA LYS A 48 0.19 8.20 9.99
C LYS A 48 0.48 6.76 9.60
N VAL A 49 -0.57 6.02 9.26
CA VAL A 49 -0.48 4.62 8.84
C VAL A 49 -0.84 4.46 7.36
N ASP A 50 -0.10 3.62 6.66
CA ASP A 50 -0.40 3.20 5.29
C ASP A 50 -0.36 1.67 5.17
N LYS A 51 -1.10 1.14 4.21
CA LYS A 51 -1.04 -0.28 3.81
C LYS A 51 -0.59 -0.38 2.36
N HIS A 52 0.36 -1.26 2.10
CA HIS A 52 0.76 -1.59 0.74
C HIS A 52 0.51 -3.07 0.45
N SER A 53 -0.06 -3.36 -0.72
CA SER A 53 -0.16 -4.71 -1.25
C SER A 53 0.84 -4.92 -2.38
N THR A 54 1.44 -6.10 -2.46
CA THR A 54 2.26 -6.48 -3.61
C THR A 54 1.44 -6.74 -4.88
N GLY A 55 0.10 -6.66 -4.77
CA GLY A 55 -0.82 -6.79 -5.89
C GLY A 55 -1.42 -8.18 -6.03
N GLY A 56 -2.66 -8.22 -6.49
CA GLY A 56 -3.42 -9.43 -6.71
C GLY A 56 -4.72 -9.17 -7.46
N VAL A 57 -5.49 -10.22 -7.71
CA VAL A 57 -6.78 -10.16 -8.40
C VAL A 57 -7.88 -9.91 -7.37
N GLY A 58 -8.72 -8.90 -7.60
CA GLY A 58 -9.81 -8.55 -6.68
C GLY A 58 -9.35 -7.91 -5.37
N ASP A 59 -8.12 -7.37 -5.31
CA ASP A 59 -7.57 -6.74 -4.10
C ASP A 59 -8.19 -5.37 -3.83
N LYS A 60 -9.35 -5.39 -3.19
CA LYS A 60 -10.10 -4.23 -2.71
C LYS A 60 -9.84 -3.91 -1.22
N THR A 61 -8.88 -4.58 -0.59
CA THR A 61 -8.61 -4.47 0.85
C THR A 61 -8.46 -3.04 1.34
N SER A 62 -7.80 -2.16 0.57
CA SER A 62 -7.61 -0.75 0.96
C SER A 62 -8.92 0.02 1.11
N LEU A 63 -9.95 -0.31 0.32
CA LEU A 63 -11.26 0.35 0.35
C LEU A 63 -12.07 -0.01 1.60
N VAL A 64 -11.79 -1.17 2.19
CA VAL A 64 -12.41 -1.63 3.44
C VAL A 64 -11.58 -1.21 4.65
N LEU A 65 -10.26 -1.43 4.59
CA LEU A 65 -9.32 -1.17 5.68
C LEU A 65 -9.25 0.29 6.09
N ALA A 66 -9.13 1.18 5.10
CA ALA A 66 -8.89 2.58 5.39
C ALA A 66 -10.06 3.21 6.18
N PRO A 67 -11.34 2.99 5.80
CA PRO A 67 -12.48 3.41 6.62
C PRO A 67 -12.53 2.78 8.02
N MET A 68 -12.25 1.46 8.13
CA MET A 68 -12.25 0.78 9.44
C MET A 68 -11.21 1.37 10.40
N VAL A 69 -9.99 1.57 9.92
CA VAL A 69 -8.90 2.15 10.72
C VAL A 69 -9.20 3.61 11.10
N ALA A 70 -9.74 4.39 10.17
CA ALA A 70 -10.14 5.77 10.43
C ALA A 70 -11.31 5.88 11.43
N ALA A 71 -12.27 4.94 11.41
CA ALA A 71 -13.36 4.86 12.38
C ALA A 71 -12.86 4.61 13.81
N LEU A 72 -11.70 3.98 13.97
CA LEU A 72 -11.00 3.79 15.25
C LEU A 72 -10.02 4.91 15.59
N GLY A 73 -10.07 6.04 14.87
CA GLY A 73 -9.23 7.20 15.12
C GLY A 73 -7.83 7.15 14.49
N GLY A 74 -7.50 6.09 13.74
CA GLY A 74 -6.26 6.01 12.99
C GLY A 74 -6.17 7.09 11.89
N LYS A 75 -4.96 7.55 11.58
CA LYS A 75 -4.71 8.53 10.52
C LYS A 75 -4.21 7.81 9.27
N VAL A 76 -5.12 7.55 8.32
CA VAL A 76 -4.79 6.84 7.09
C VAL A 76 -4.43 7.84 5.99
N ALA A 77 -3.14 8.06 5.82
CA ALA A 77 -2.58 8.94 4.79
C ALA A 77 -2.01 8.08 3.64
N LYS A 78 -2.87 7.74 2.67
CA LYS A 78 -2.52 6.74 1.67
C LYS A 78 -2.25 7.34 0.30
N MET A 79 -1.04 7.11 -0.22
CA MET A 79 -0.76 7.22 -1.66
C MET A 79 -0.81 5.86 -2.32
N SER A 80 -1.54 5.76 -3.43
CA SER A 80 -1.73 4.52 -4.17
C SER A 80 -1.47 4.68 -5.66
N GLY A 81 -1.09 3.59 -6.31
CA GLY A 81 -0.90 3.52 -7.76
C GLY A 81 -2.14 3.03 -8.50
N ARG A 82 -2.02 3.05 -9.83
CA ARG A 82 -2.92 2.38 -10.76
C ARG A 82 -2.60 0.88 -10.87
N GLY A 83 -3.44 0.13 -11.52
CA GLY A 83 -3.21 -1.29 -11.78
C GLY A 83 -1.95 -1.53 -12.60
N LEU A 84 -1.28 -2.64 -12.33
CA LEU A 84 -0.11 -3.11 -13.06
C LEU A 84 -0.32 -4.55 -13.51
N GLY A 85 -0.12 -4.82 -14.80
CA GLY A 85 -0.31 -6.15 -15.37
C GLY A 85 -1.75 -6.64 -15.17
N HIS A 86 -1.91 -7.78 -14.50
CA HIS A 86 -3.20 -8.41 -14.20
C HIS A 86 -3.86 -7.89 -12.92
N THR A 87 -3.23 -6.95 -12.19
CA THR A 87 -3.75 -6.43 -10.93
C THR A 87 -4.61 -5.19 -11.13
N GLY A 88 -5.64 -4.99 -10.30
CA GLY A 88 -6.43 -3.76 -10.26
C GLY A 88 -5.84 -2.72 -9.31
N GLY A 89 -5.77 -1.45 -9.73
CA GLY A 89 -5.27 -0.35 -8.90
C GLY A 89 -6.34 0.22 -7.97
N THR A 90 -5.95 0.64 -6.77
CA THR A 90 -6.87 1.31 -5.84
C THR A 90 -7.40 2.62 -6.43
N ILE A 91 -6.57 3.35 -7.15
CA ILE A 91 -6.96 4.62 -7.80
C ILE A 91 -8.01 4.36 -8.88
N ASP A 92 -7.82 3.34 -9.72
CA ASP A 92 -8.76 2.99 -10.78
C ASP A 92 -10.14 2.61 -10.23
N LYS A 93 -10.17 1.96 -9.05
CA LYS A 93 -11.41 1.63 -8.34
C LYS A 93 -12.10 2.88 -7.80
N LEU A 94 -11.38 3.77 -7.14
CA LEU A 94 -11.95 5.00 -6.61
C LEU A 94 -12.48 5.93 -7.71
N GLU A 95 -11.80 6.02 -8.85
CA GLU A 95 -12.24 6.77 -10.02
C GLU A 95 -13.51 6.20 -10.68
N SER A 96 -13.91 4.98 -10.36
CA SER A 96 -15.21 4.43 -10.76
C SER A 96 -16.38 5.00 -9.96
N ILE A 97 -16.12 5.70 -8.87
CA ILE A 97 -17.13 6.46 -8.11
C ILE A 97 -17.29 7.83 -8.79
N PRO A 98 -18.48 8.17 -9.32
CA PRO A 98 -18.68 9.45 -9.99
C PRO A 98 -18.31 10.64 -9.10
N GLY A 99 -17.46 11.54 -9.61
CA GLY A 99 -17.03 12.74 -8.89
C GLY A 99 -15.84 12.53 -7.92
N PHE A 100 -15.38 11.32 -7.69
CA PHE A 100 -14.25 11.08 -6.78
C PHE A 100 -12.94 11.64 -7.37
N ASN A 101 -12.30 12.55 -6.63
CA ASN A 101 -11.03 13.15 -7.03
C ASN A 101 -9.84 12.41 -6.40
N THR A 102 -9.00 11.80 -7.23
CA THR A 102 -7.78 11.10 -6.80
C THR A 102 -6.51 11.95 -6.90
N SER A 103 -6.64 13.22 -7.28
CA SER A 103 -5.51 14.16 -7.48
C SER A 103 -5.63 15.31 -6.48
N LEU A 104 -5.22 15.08 -5.24
CA LEU A 104 -5.25 16.08 -4.18
C LEU A 104 -3.93 16.86 -4.12
N SER A 105 -3.97 18.17 -3.83
CA SER A 105 -2.78 18.89 -3.39
C SER A 105 -2.33 18.39 -2.01
N GLU A 106 -1.08 18.64 -1.65
CA GLU A 106 -0.55 18.24 -0.34
C GLU A 106 -1.37 18.85 0.81
N GLU A 107 -1.71 20.14 0.70
CA GLU A 107 -2.52 20.84 1.71
C GLU A 107 -3.93 20.21 1.84
N ALA A 108 -4.57 19.90 0.70
CA ALA A 108 -5.88 19.26 0.70
C ALA A 108 -5.81 17.85 1.29
N PHE A 109 -4.76 17.11 0.97
CA PHE A 109 -4.51 15.77 1.51
C PHE A 109 -4.33 15.79 3.03
N VAL A 110 -3.44 16.65 3.55
CA VAL A 110 -3.19 16.82 4.99
C VAL A 110 -4.46 17.27 5.70
N LYS A 111 -5.17 18.27 5.14
CA LYS A 111 -6.43 18.76 5.69
C LYS A 111 -7.47 17.65 5.80
N GLN A 112 -7.66 16.87 4.74
CA GLN A 112 -8.65 15.79 4.71
C GLN A 112 -8.34 14.71 5.76
N VAL A 113 -7.06 14.30 5.92
CA VAL A 113 -6.69 13.33 6.98
C VAL A 113 -6.94 13.89 8.37
N ASN A 114 -6.73 15.20 8.61
CA ASN A 114 -7.05 15.79 9.89
C ASN A 114 -8.56 15.82 10.15
N ASP A 115 -9.36 16.18 9.13
CA ASP A 115 -10.81 16.36 9.25
C ASP A 115 -11.54 15.01 9.45
N ILE A 116 -11.28 14.03 8.61
CA ILE A 116 -12.04 12.76 8.58
C ILE A 116 -11.22 11.50 8.92
N GLY A 117 -9.91 11.65 9.17
CA GLY A 117 -9.01 10.53 9.52
C GLY A 117 -8.46 9.75 8.32
N ILE A 118 -8.91 10.06 7.08
CA ILE A 118 -8.55 9.27 5.90
C ILE A 118 -8.43 10.16 4.65
N ALA A 119 -7.36 9.96 3.89
CA ALA A 119 -7.27 10.42 2.50
C ALA A 119 -6.55 9.38 1.64
N ILE A 120 -7.04 9.21 0.41
CA ILE A 120 -6.41 8.33 -0.59
C ILE A 120 -6.21 9.15 -1.86
N THR A 121 -4.97 9.29 -2.30
CA THR A 121 -4.61 10.03 -3.51
C THR A 121 -3.69 9.21 -4.42
N GLY A 122 -3.66 9.58 -5.69
CA GLY A 122 -2.71 9.05 -6.66
C GLY A 122 -1.27 9.49 -6.36
N GLN A 123 -0.31 8.74 -6.85
CA GLN A 123 1.10 9.13 -6.78
C GLN A 123 1.36 10.30 -7.72
N THR A 124 2.11 11.31 -7.26
CA THR A 124 2.56 12.39 -8.14
C THR A 124 3.58 11.88 -9.14
N GLY A 125 3.68 12.54 -10.30
CA GLY A 125 4.64 12.17 -11.33
C GLY A 125 6.10 12.28 -10.92
N ASN A 126 6.37 13.01 -9.83
CA ASN A 126 7.69 13.28 -9.29
C ASN A 126 8.02 12.52 -7.99
N LEU A 127 7.13 11.61 -7.57
CA LEU A 127 7.41 10.72 -6.44
C LEU A 127 8.41 9.63 -6.86
N ALA A 128 9.61 9.61 -6.25
CA ALA A 128 10.69 8.67 -6.57
C ALA A 128 10.95 8.51 -8.10
N PRO A 129 11.24 9.59 -8.85
CA PRO A 129 11.37 9.53 -10.32
C PRO A 129 12.53 8.64 -10.78
N ALA A 130 13.56 8.43 -9.97
CA ALA A 130 14.63 7.49 -10.28
C ALA A 130 14.10 6.05 -10.33
N ASP A 131 13.21 5.65 -9.41
CA ASP A 131 12.55 4.34 -9.48
C ASP A 131 11.76 4.16 -10.78
N LYS A 132 11.03 5.18 -11.21
CA LYS A 132 10.27 5.13 -12.47
C LYS A 132 11.17 4.82 -13.67
N LYS A 133 12.35 5.47 -13.74
CA LYS A 133 13.34 5.21 -14.82
C LYS A 133 13.95 3.82 -14.72
N ILE A 134 14.37 3.44 -13.51
CA ILE A 134 14.97 2.13 -13.25
C ILE A 134 13.97 1.02 -13.57
N TYR A 135 12.71 1.16 -13.15
CA TYR A 135 11.67 0.18 -13.43
C TYR A 135 11.41 0.04 -14.94
N ALA A 136 11.35 1.15 -15.68
CA ALA A 136 11.16 1.13 -17.12
C ALA A 136 12.29 0.37 -17.86
N LEU A 137 13.54 0.50 -17.39
CA LEU A 137 14.65 -0.29 -17.91
C LEU A 137 14.53 -1.78 -17.54
N ARG A 138 14.15 -2.07 -16.30
CA ARG A 138 13.96 -3.45 -15.84
C ARG A 138 12.89 -4.18 -16.62
N ASP A 139 11.81 -3.50 -16.96
CA ASP A 139 10.69 -4.07 -17.72
C ASP A 139 11.09 -4.57 -19.10
N VAL A 140 12.01 -3.85 -19.78
CA VAL A 140 12.48 -4.20 -21.13
C VAL A 140 13.79 -5.02 -21.16
N THR A 141 14.45 -5.22 -20.03
CA THR A 141 15.73 -5.96 -19.92
C THR A 141 15.62 -7.27 -19.15
N ALA A 142 14.41 -7.74 -18.84
CA ALA A 142 14.13 -8.97 -18.08
C ALA A 142 14.81 -9.01 -16.70
N THR A 143 14.90 -7.87 -16.00
CA THR A 143 15.49 -7.76 -14.66
C THR A 143 14.48 -7.38 -13.58
N VAL A 144 13.18 -7.58 -13.84
CA VAL A 144 12.11 -7.28 -12.87
C VAL A 144 12.13 -8.25 -11.69
N GLU A 145 12.38 -9.54 -11.92
CA GLU A 145 12.23 -10.61 -10.92
C GLU A 145 13.43 -10.73 -9.95
N ASN A 146 13.92 -9.62 -9.43
CA ASN A 146 14.98 -9.61 -8.42
C ASN A 146 14.41 -9.04 -7.10
N ILE A 147 14.53 -9.77 -5.99
CA ILE A 147 13.92 -9.42 -4.69
C ILE A 147 14.41 -8.08 -4.19
N SER A 148 15.72 -7.80 -4.22
CA SER A 148 16.29 -6.54 -3.74
C SER A 148 15.75 -5.35 -4.55
N LEU A 149 15.69 -5.49 -5.88
CA LEU A 149 15.16 -4.45 -6.76
C LEU A 149 13.65 -4.26 -6.62
N ILE A 150 12.88 -5.33 -6.39
CA ILE A 150 11.43 -5.25 -6.11
C ILE A 150 11.21 -4.52 -4.77
N ALA A 151 11.93 -4.94 -3.72
CA ALA A 151 11.84 -4.33 -2.40
C ALA A 151 12.19 -2.83 -2.42
N SER A 152 13.30 -2.47 -3.08
CA SER A 152 13.74 -1.08 -3.22
C SER A 152 12.71 -0.22 -3.97
N SER A 153 12.15 -0.74 -5.07
CA SER A 153 11.13 -0.06 -5.88
C SER A 153 9.85 0.22 -5.06
N ILE A 154 9.38 -0.76 -4.31
CA ILE A 154 8.19 -0.60 -3.45
C ILE A 154 8.48 0.40 -2.32
N MET A 155 9.57 0.17 -1.59
CA MET A 155 9.85 0.91 -0.37
C MET A 155 10.26 2.36 -0.64
N SER A 156 10.95 2.68 -1.73
CA SER A 156 11.28 4.06 -2.09
C SER A 156 10.03 4.94 -2.19
N LYS A 157 8.97 4.43 -2.83
CA LYS A 157 7.69 5.15 -2.94
C LYS A 157 6.94 5.24 -1.62
N LYS A 158 7.00 4.17 -0.80
CA LYS A 158 6.34 4.15 0.52
C LYS A 158 7.03 5.08 1.52
N LEU A 159 8.35 5.18 1.48
CA LEU A 159 9.11 6.14 2.29
C LEU A 159 8.82 7.57 1.85
N ALA A 160 8.86 7.85 0.53
CA ALA A 160 8.57 9.16 -0.02
C ALA A 160 7.12 9.63 0.26
N SER A 161 6.15 8.71 0.44
CA SER A 161 4.78 9.05 0.84
C SER A 161 4.62 9.49 2.30
N GLY A 162 5.66 9.41 3.14
CA GLY A 162 5.73 10.08 4.43
C GLY A 162 5.08 9.35 5.63
N ALA A 163 4.42 8.20 5.45
CA ALA A 163 3.78 7.48 6.56
C ALA A 163 4.79 7.04 7.63
N ASP A 164 4.40 7.11 8.91
CA ASP A 164 5.22 6.70 10.05
C ASP A 164 5.23 5.18 10.21
N ALA A 165 4.12 4.54 9.88
CA ALA A 165 3.96 3.10 9.97
C ALA A 165 3.36 2.52 8.68
N ILE A 166 3.89 1.37 8.26
CA ILE A 166 3.50 0.71 7.00
C ILE A 166 3.17 -0.75 7.30
N VAL A 167 1.97 -1.17 6.91
CA VAL A 167 1.59 -2.59 6.91
C VAL A 167 1.67 -3.12 5.49
N LEU A 168 2.50 -4.12 5.28
CA LEU A 168 2.73 -4.77 4.00
C LEU A 168 1.88 -6.04 3.91
N ASP A 169 1.07 -6.11 2.87
CA ASP A 169 0.27 -7.26 2.46
C ASP A 169 1.02 -7.95 1.31
N VAL A 170 1.87 -8.90 1.66
CA VAL A 170 2.73 -9.60 0.70
C VAL A 170 2.01 -10.85 0.21
N LYS A 171 1.50 -10.76 -0.99
CA LYS A 171 0.70 -11.82 -1.59
C LYS A 171 1.56 -12.92 -2.20
N THR A 172 1.13 -14.18 -2.00
CA THR A 172 1.75 -15.37 -2.57
C THR A 172 0.71 -16.25 -3.25
N GLY A 173 1.06 -16.92 -4.31
CA GLY A 173 0.18 -17.83 -5.04
C GLY A 173 0.07 -17.54 -6.55
N SER A 174 -0.79 -18.25 -7.21
CA SER A 174 -0.94 -18.20 -8.69
C SER A 174 -1.37 -16.83 -9.22
N GLY A 175 -2.17 -16.09 -8.47
CA GLY A 175 -2.60 -14.73 -8.79
C GLY A 175 -1.68 -13.61 -8.28
N ALA A 176 -0.58 -13.94 -7.59
CA ALA A 176 0.40 -13.00 -7.07
C ALA A 176 1.65 -12.90 -7.97
N PHE A 177 2.50 -11.89 -7.72
CA PHE A 177 3.84 -11.84 -8.30
C PHE A 177 4.77 -12.88 -7.66
N MET A 178 4.71 -13.06 -6.32
CA MET A 178 5.43 -14.11 -5.62
C MET A 178 4.66 -15.44 -5.75
N LYS A 179 5.24 -16.42 -6.47
CA LYS A 179 4.57 -17.68 -6.78
C LYS A 179 4.63 -18.72 -5.66
N ASN A 180 5.51 -18.53 -4.69
CA ASN A 180 5.66 -19.41 -3.54
C ASN A 180 5.90 -18.62 -2.25
N GLU A 181 5.62 -19.25 -1.12
CA GLU A 181 5.72 -18.63 0.20
C GLU A 181 7.16 -18.24 0.56
N ALA A 182 8.16 -19.01 0.16
CA ALA A 182 9.56 -18.73 0.48
C ALA A 182 10.04 -17.41 -0.12
N ASP A 183 9.68 -17.14 -1.37
CA ASP A 183 10.00 -15.87 -2.05
C ASP A 183 9.21 -14.71 -1.43
N ALA A 184 7.94 -14.92 -1.09
CA ALA A 184 7.11 -13.92 -0.42
C ALA A 184 7.70 -13.55 0.95
N VAL A 185 8.13 -14.53 1.74
CA VAL A 185 8.80 -14.31 3.03
C VAL A 185 10.12 -13.57 2.85
N SER A 186 10.90 -13.92 1.83
CA SER A 186 12.17 -13.24 1.52
C SER A 186 11.95 -11.78 1.17
N LEU A 187 10.98 -11.50 0.30
CA LEU A 187 10.58 -10.13 -0.06
C LEU A 187 10.07 -9.35 1.16
N ALA A 188 9.21 -9.96 1.98
CA ALA A 188 8.68 -9.35 3.20
C ALA A 188 9.80 -8.96 4.17
N LYS A 189 10.75 -9.86 4.41
CA LYS A 189 11.91 -9.60 5.28
C LYS A 189 12.74 -8.43 4.77
N GLU A 190 13.00 -8.40 3.46
CA GLU A 190 13.79 -7.32 2.85
C GLU A 190 13.08 -5.97 2.99
N MET A 191 11.79 -5.89 2.66
CA MET A 191 11.01 -4.64 2.82
C MET A 191 10.94 -4.18 4.29
N VAL A 192 10.76 -5.10 5.24
CA VAL A 192 10.76 -4.76 6.67
C VAL A 192 12.11 -4.23 7.13
N ARG A 193 13.23 -4.84 6.67
CA ARG A 193 14.58 -4.38 6.98
C ARG A 193 14.84 -2.98 6.43
N ILE A 194 14.49 -2.73 5.16
CA ILE A 194 14.60 -1.40 4.53
C ILE A 194 13.80 -0.37 5.34
N GLY A 195 12.54 -0.65 5.65
CA GLY A 195 11.69 0.28 6.38
C GLY A 195 12.23 0.62 7.77
N LYS A 196 12.71 -0.39 8.51
CA LYS A 196 13.38 -0.18 9.81
C LYS A 196 14.67 0.62 9.67
N GLY A 197 15.50 0.33 8.67
CA GLY A 197 16.70 1.10 8.38
C GLY A 197 16.43 2.56 8.04
N ALA A 198 15.27 2.84 7.44
CA ALA A 198 14.77 4.19 7.17
C ALA A 198 14.00 4.83 8.35
N GLY A 199 14.00 4.21 9.54
CA GLY A 199 13.35 4.73 10.74
C GLY A 199 11.82 4.61 10.76
N ARG A 200 11.23 3.71 9.96
CA ARG A 200 9.78 3.48 9.91
C ARG A 200 9.36 2.23 10.66
N ASN A 201 8.16 2.25 11.24
CA ASN A 201 7.55 1.05 11.80
C ASN A 201 6.93 0.22 10.65
N VAL A 202 7.50 -0.95 10.36
CA VAL A 202 7.04 -1.79 9.24
C VAL A 202 6.71 -3.19 9.72
N THR A 203 5.50 -3.63 9.40
CA THR A 203 5.01 -5.00 9.64
C THR A 203 4.58 -5.60 8.32
N ALA A 204 4.89 -6.88 8.08
CA ALA A 204 4.47 -7.61 6.88
C ALA A 204 3.63 -8.83 7.25
N LEU A 205 2.58 -9.06 6.48
CA LEU A 205 1.76 -10.28 6.50
C LEU A 205 1.90 -10.97 5.15
N ILE A 206 2.11 -12.29 5.20
CA ILE A 206 2.06 -13.13 3.99
C ILE A 206 0.60 -13.58 3.83
N THR A 207 0.04 -13.37 2.65
CA THR A 207 -1.38 -13.63 2.39
C THR A 207 -1.58 -14.41 1.10
N ASP A 208 -2.59 -15.27 1.08
CA ASP A 208 -2.89 -16.14 -0.05
C ASP A 208 -3.52 -15.36 -1.23
N MET A 209 -3.11 -15.69 -2.44
CA MET A 209 -3.64 -15.21 -3.70
C MET A 209 -3.71 -16.34 -4.74
N ASP A 210 -3.95 -17.57 -4.33
CA ASP A 210 -4.18 -18.69 -5.26
C ASP A 210 -5.53 -18.59 -5.98
N GLN A 211 -6.44 -17.79 -5.44
CA GLN A 211 -7.71 -17.43 -6.07
C GLN A 211 -7.99 -15.93 -5.91
N PRO A 212 -8.85 -15.35 -6.76
CA PRO A 212 -9.28 -13.96 -6.59
C PRO A 212 -9.87 -13.70 -5.20
N LEU A 213 -9.58 -12.55 -4.62
CA LEU A 213 -10.07 -12.15 -3.31
C LEU A 213 -11.54 -11.70 -3.42
N GLY A 214 -12.42 -12.34 -2.65
CA GLY A 214 -13.86 -12.12 -2.74
C GLY A 214 -14.45 -12.64 -4.05
N TYR A 215 -15.62 -12.14 -4.41
CA TYR A 215 -16.37 -12.59 -5.59
C TYR A 215 -16.31 -11.61 -6.75
N ALA A 216 -16.09 -10.33 -6.48
CA ALA A 216 -16.10 -9.28 -7.49
C ALA A 216 -14.68 -8.96 -7.99
N VAL A 217 -14.53 -8.90 -9.31
CA VAL A 217 -13.31 -8.46 -9.99
C VAL A 217 -13.69 -7.40 -11.02
N GLY A 218 -13.11 -6.21 -10.90
CA GLY A 218 -13.38 -5.05 -11.75
C GLY A 218 -13.66 -3.80 -10.91
N ASN A 219 -13.27 -2.63 -11.40
CA ASN A 219 -13.17 -1.40 -10.60
C ASN A 219 -14.44 -1.10 -9.79
N ALA A 220 -15.57 -0.82 -10.43
CA ALA A 220 -16.84 -0.52 -9.76
C ALA A 220 -17.41 -1.70 -8.98
N LEU A 221 -17.26 -2.92 -9.49
CA LEU A 221 -17.74 -4.13 -8.81
C LEU A 221 -17.00 -4.36 -7.50
N GLU A 222 -15.70 -4.10 -7.47
CA GLU A 222 -14.89 -4.20 -6.26
C GLU A 222 -15.23 -3.10 -5.24
N VAL A 223 -15.61 -1.89 -5.69
CA VAL A 223 -16.13 -0.83 -4.80
C VAL A 223 -17.44 -1.27 -4.16
N ILE A 224 -18.37 -1.85 -4.94
CA ILE A 224 -19.65 -2.36 -4.43
C ILE A 224 -19.42 -3.46 -3.38
N GLU A 225 -18.53 -4.41 -3.66
CA GLU A 225 -18.20 -5.48 -2.71
C GLU A 225 -17.49 -4.95 -1.45
N ALA A 226 -16.63 -3.95 -1.57
CA ALA A 226 -16.03 -3.29 -0.42
C ALA A 226 -17.09 -2.60 0.47
N ILE A 227 -18.06 -1.91 -0.13
CA ILE A 227 -19.20 -1.32 0.59
C ILE A 227 -20.04 -2.40 1.28
N ASN A 228 -20.34 -3.51 0.61
CA ASN A 228 -21.07 -4.63 1.21
C ASN A 228 -20.28 -5.25 2.37
N THR A 229 -18.93 -5.33 2.25
CA THR A 229 -18.09 -5.81 3.35
C THR A 229 -18.19 -4.87 4.56
N LEU A 230 -18.19 -3.55 4.35
CA LEU A 230 -18.40 -2.56 5.41
C LEU A 230 -19.79 -2.58 6.03
N LYS A 231 -20.79 -3.17 5.35
CA LYS A 231 -22.13 -3.45 5.89
C LYS A 231 -22.22 -4.78 6.66
N GLY A 232 -21.13 -5.56 6.71
CA GLY A 232 -21.14 -6.90 7.29
C GLY A 232 -21.65 -8.00 6.35
N GLU A 233 -21.84 -7.70 5.07
CA GLU A 233 -22.38 -8.61 4.03
C GLU A 233 -21.29 -9.07 3.05
N GLY A 234 -20.03 -8.89 3.38
CA GLY A 234 -18.90 -9.21 2.51
C GLY A 234 -18.48 -10.68 2.50
N PRO A 235 -17.67 -11.07 1.51
CA PRO A 235 -17.06 -12.41 1.47
C PRO A 235 -16.23 -12.71 2.72
N GLU A 236 -16.25 -13.97 3.15
CA GLU A 236 -15.55 -14.40 4.37
C GLU A 236 -14.02 -14.20 4.27
N ASP A 237 -13.42 -14.56 3.13
CA ASP A 237 -11.99 -14.43 2.86
C ASP A 237 -11.53 -12.96 2.93
N LEU A 238 -12.27 -12.05 2.27
CA LEU A 238 -12.02 -10.61 2.33
C LEU A 238 -12.18 -10.07 3.75
N THR A 239 -13.27 -10.44 4.43
CA THR A 239 -13.53 -10.01 5.82
C THR A 239 -12.42 -10.46 6.76
N LYS A 240 -12.01 -11.72 6.68
CA LYS A 240 -10.90 -12.27 7.47
C LYS A 240 -9.58 -11.53 7.21
N LEU A 241 -9.29 -11.26 5.95
CA LEU A 241 -8.06 -10.58 5.55
C LEU A 241 -8.03 -9.13 6.07
N VAL A 242 -9.10 -8.36 5.89
CA VAL A 242 -9.14 -6.96 6.33
C VAL A 242 -9.10 -6.83 7.85
N LEU A 243 -9.73 -7.75 8.59
CA LEU A 243 -9.63 -7.78 10.05
C LEU A 243 -8.18 -8.08 10.51
N ASN A 244 -7.45 -8.96 9.83
CA ASN A 244 -6.06 -9.24 10.16
C ASN A 244 -5.14 -8.05 9.85
N LEU A 245 -5.22 -7.49 8.64
CA LEU A 245 -4.41 -6.32 8.25
C LEU A 245 -4.76 -5.09 9.10
N GLY A 246 -6.05 -4.85 9.34
CA GLY A 246 -6.55 -3.76 10.18
C GLY A 246 -6.04 -3.83 11.61
N THR A 247 -5.96 -5.03 12.16
CA THR A 247 -5.39 -5.23 13.50
C THR A 247 -3.96 -4.67 13.58
N TYR A 248 -3.10 -4.98 12.63
CA TYR A 248 -1.73 -4.45 12.64
C TYR A 248 -1.65 -2.96 12.29
N MET A 249 -2.56 -2.43 11.47
CA MET A 249 -2.63 -0.98 11.21
C MET A 249 -3.03 -0.20 12.46
N VAL A 250 -4.02 -0.67 13.21
CA VAL A 250 -4.46 -0.01 14.46
C VAL A 250 -3.36 -0.12 15.53
N LEU A 251 -2.74 -1.29 15.70
CA LEU A 251 -1.62 -1.46 16.63
C LEU A 251 -0.40 -0.59 16.27
N ALA A 252 -0.19 -0.31 14.99
CA ALA A 252 0.87 0.58 14.55
C ALA A 252 0.56 2.07 14.84
N ALA A 253 -0.74 2.43 14.92
CA ALA A 253 -1.20 3.77 15.26
C ALA A 253 -1.37 3.97 16.77
N ARG A 254 -1.54 2.88 17.53
CA ARG A 254 -1.88 2.89 18.97
C ARG A 254 -1.16 1.74 19.68
N ASP A 255 -0.29 2.07 20.60
CA ASP A 255 0.50 1.12 21.38
C ASP A 255 -0.16 0.73 22.73
N ASP A 256 -1.31 1.36 23.05
CA ASP A 256 -2.08 1.15 24.27
C ASP A 256 -3.04 -0.05 24.21
N LEU A 257 -3.19 -0.70 23.05
CA LEU A 257 -4.14 -1.79 22.83
C LEU A 257 -3.45 -3.12 22.53
N ASP A 258 -4.09 -4.21 22.93
CA ASP A 258 -3.72 -5.56 22.53
C ASP A 258 -4.47 -6.04 21.26
N LYS A 259 -3.97 -7.12 20.65
CA LYS A 259 -4.54 -7.65 19.39
C LYS A 259 -5.99 -8.08 19.50
N GLU A 260 -6.40 -8.66 20.61
CA GLU A 260 -7.76 -9.18 20.78
C GLU A 260 -8.75 -8.03 20.93
N THR A 261 -8.39 -7.00 21.69
CA THR A 261 -9.17 -5.76 21.83
C THR A 261 -9.32 -5.06 20.49
N VAL A 262 -8.22 -4.86 19.74
CA VAL A 262 -8.27 -4.25 18.42
C VAL A 262 -9.15 -5.06 17.45
N ARG A 263 -9.07 -6.39 17.48
CA ARG A 263 -9.91 -7.24 16.63
C ARG A 263 -11.39 -7.04 16.90
N LYS A 264 -11.78 -7.02 18.17
CA LYS A 264 -13.18 -6.78 18.59
C LYS A 264 -13.66 -5.38 18.17
N GLU A 265 -12.79 -4.37 18.31
CA GLU A 265 -13.12 -3.01 17.87
C GLU A 265 -13.30 -2.90 16.35
N LEU A 266 -12.48 -3.61 15.56
CA LEU A 266 -12.64 -3.68 14.10
C LEU A 266 -13.94 -4.39 13.70
N GLU A 267 -14.31 -5.46 14.36
CA GLU A 267 -15.59 -6.15 14.17
C GLU A 267 -16.77 -5.24 14.58
N ARG A 268 -16.62 -4.47 15.64
CA ARG A 268 -17.62 -3.50 16.10
C ARG A 268 -17.87 -2.42 15.06
N VAL A 269 -16.85 -1.77 14.51
CA VAL A 269 -17.05 -0.68 13.54
C VAL A 269 -17.67 -1.12 12.21
N ILE A 270 -17.60 -2.42 11.87
CA ILE A 270 -18.38 -3.00 10.78
C ILE A 270 -19.85 -3.16 11.23
N SER A 271 -20.07 -3.76 12.41
CA SER A 271 -21.41 -4.11 12.86
C SER A 271 -22.27 -2.90 13.25
N ASP A 272 -21.68 -1.81 13.76
CA ASP A 272 -22.38 -0.57 14.13
C ASP A 272 -22.50 0.45 12.98
N GLY A 273 -21.87 0.16 11.82
CA GLY A 273 -21.91 0.98 10.62
C GLY A 273 -20.91 2.16 10.60
N SER A 274 -20.14 2.40 11.66
CA SER A 274 -19.23 3.55 11.72
C SER A 274 -18.10 3.49 10.67
N ALA A 275 -17.67 2.29 10.26
CA ALA A 275 -16.74 2.14 9.14
C ALA A 275 -17.39 2.47 7.78
N LEU A 276 -18.65 2.14 7.58
CA LEU A 276 -19.43 2.53 6.39
C LEU A 276 -19.61 4.05 6.33
N ASP A 277 -19.89 4.69 7.46
CA ASP A 277 -20.01 6.16 7.53
C ASP A 277 -18.69 6.82 7.13
N LYS A 278 -17.54 6.28 7.55
CA LYS A 278 -16.22 6.77 7.11
C LYS A 278 -15.97 6.59 5.62
N MET A 279 -16.46 5.52 5.01
CA MET A 279 -16.42 5.36 3.55
C MET A 279 -17.31 6.38 2.84
N ALA A 280 -18.48 6.70 3.41
CA ALA A 280 -19.36 7.76 2.90
C ALA A 280 -18.68 9.14 3.02
N GLU A 281 -18.09 9.48 4.16
CA GLU A 281 -17.32 10.73 4.32
C GLU A 281 -16.20 10.82 3.27
N LEU A 282 -15.41 9.76 3.08
CA LEU A 282 -14.34 9.71 2.08
C LEU A 282 -14.86 9.93 0.65
N SER A 283 -15.99 9.34 0.29
CA SER A 283 -16.52 9.44 -1.07
C SER A 283 -17.22 10.77 -1.32
N LEU A 284 -17.91 11.31 -0.33
CA LEU A 284 -18.72 12.54 -0.48
C LEU A 284 -17.91 13.82 -0.36
N ILE A 285 -16.74 13.80 0.28
CA ILE A 285 -15.90 15.00 0.43
C ILE A 285 -15.38 15.53 -0.92
N HIS A 286 -15.43 14.71 -1.97
CA HIS A 286 -15.00 15.06 -3.32
C HIS A 286 -16.15 15.46 -4.26
N ILE A 287 -17.39 15.32 -3.83
CA ILE A 287 -18.62 15.58 -4.60
C ILE A 287 -19.34 16.86 -4.06
#